data_51b5011d42fd877fd42ac6b35fc38929
#
_entry.id   51b5011d42fd877fd42ac6b35fc38929
#
_cell.length_a   1.000
_cell.length_b   1.000
_cell.length_c   1.000
_cell.angle_alpha   90.00
_cell.angle_beta   90.00
_cell.angle_gamma   90.00
#
_symmetry.space_group_name_H-M   'P 1'
#
loop_
_entity.id
_entity.type
_entity.pdbx_description
1 polymer ?
#
loop_
_entity_poly.entity_id
_entity_poly.type
_entity_poly.pdbx_seq_one_letter_code
_entity_poly.pdbx_strand_id
1 'polypeptide(L)'
;MIKAKTYPDFKEFVKGFIANVKAGKRYDFRTYQEAILPLTYSSYWPEADIAEVEKFDYKPDYKVPFSDELLYSVGAQMRTSDFFMDLQYAIINGKDVDTVYCEWLARVKPFSMLNAKLKDAIKPPSITQQPTNQTVNEGGTLNLSVIATNATGYQWKKDGEDITSATSATYTKQSVVPSDAGSYTCVVSGEAGTSVTSDAATVTVNALPVITQQPSSQTINEGGNISLEVTATGATGYQWKKDGSDIPSATEATYSKSGALPADAGSYTCVVTGAGGSVTSSPATVTVNALPVITKQPTNQVVNEGNSLTLSVEATGAEDYQWKKDNVNIPSATGATYTKASVAPADAGSYTCVVTGAGGTTATSNAATVTVNALPVITQQPTNQEITEGETLTLNVVATGATGYQWKKGEENIPDATTATYTKEGATAADSGSYTCVVTGAGGSVTSNAATVTVNPAGEA
;
A
#
# COMPACT_ATOMS: atom_id res chain seq x y z
N MET A 1 50.50 -19.00 56.57
CA MET A 1 50.47 -18.23 55.32
C MET A 1 50.37 -16.78 55.69
N ILE A 2 51.45 -15.99 55.54
CA ILE A 2 51.39 -14.56 55.80
C ILE A 2 50.70 -13.94 54.58
N LYS A 3 49.53 -13.33 54.75
CA LYS A 3 48.83 -12.64 53.63
C LYS A 3 49.73 -11.45 53.21
N ALA A 4 49.98 -11.31 51.92
CA ALA A 4 50.55 -10.08 51.35
C ALA A 4 49.67 -8.91 51.79
N LYS A 5 50.24 -7.97 52.47
CA LYS A 5 49.55 -6.84 53.03
C LYS A 5 50.24 -5.55 52.58
N THR A 6 49.70 -4.43 52.99
CA THR A 6 50.20 -3.09 52.67
C THR A 6 51.66 -2.84 53.06
N TYR A 7 52.33 -1.87 52.48
CA TYR A 7 53.71 -1.53 52.75
C TYR A 7 54.01 -1.24 54.25
N PRO A 8 53.11 -0.67 55.05
CA PRO A 8 53.30 -0.58 56.49
C PRO A 8 53.57 -1.92 57.14
N ASP A 9 52.88 -2.97 56.71
CA ASP A 9 53.08 -4.33 57.20
C ASP A 9 54.44 -4.90 56.77
N PHE A 10 54.93 -4.52 55.59
CA PHE A 10 56.24 -4.89 55.08
C PHE A 10 57.37 -4.21 55.92
N LYS A 11 57.21 -2.90 56.16
CA LYS A 11 58.16 -2.14 57.03
C LYS A 11 58.27 -2.74 58.40
N GLU A 12 57.13 -3.05 59.05
CA GLU A 12 57.11 -3.71 60.35
C GLU A 12 57.69 -5.14 60.29
N PHE A 13 57.44 -5.87 59.17
CA PHE A 13 58.07 -7.18 58.94
C PHE A 13 59.61 -7.06 58.87
N VAL A 14 60.16 -6.08 58.09
CA VAL A 14 61.59 -5.83 58.01
C VAL A 14 62.18 -5.48 59.33
N LYS A 15 61.55 -4.62 60.12
CA LYS A 15 61.97 -4.28 61.49
C LYS A 15 62.02 -5.51 62.41
N GLY A 16 60.95 -6.32 62.36
CA GLY A 16 60.86 -7.57 63.08
C GLY A 16 61.92 -8.60 62.67
N PHE A 17 62.19 -8.67 61.35
CA PHE A 17 63.24 -9.48 60.81
C PHE A 17 64.62 -9.06 61.35
N ILE A 18 64.97 -7.78 61.27
CA ILE A 18 66.24 -7.24 61.78
C ILE A 18 66.34 -7.55 63.27
N ALA A 19 65.32 -7.31 64.05
CA ALA A 19 65.30 -7.59 65.48
C ALA A 19 65.52 -9.09 65.79
N ASN A 20 64.89 -9.97 65.03
CA ASN A 20 65.02 -11.43 65.20
C ASN A 20 66.41 -11.91 64.82
N VAL A 21 67.03 -11.42 63.76
CA VAL A 21 68.41 -11.78 63.38
C VAL A 21 69.40 -11.25 64.40
N LYS A 22 69.25 -10.04 64.91
CA LYS A 22 70.03 -9.50 66.03
C LYS A 22 69.95 -10.32 67.29
N ALA A 23 68.78 -10.94 67.51
CA ALA A 23 68.51 -11.87 68.61
C ALA A 23 68.99 -13.30 68.35
N GLY A 24 69.74 -13.55 67.28
CA GLY A 24 70.32 -14.85 66.97
C GLY A 24 69.44 -15.82 66.15
N LYS A 25 68.26 -15.39 65.71
CA LYS A 25 67.44 -16.21 64.81
C LYS A 25 68.03 -16.21 63.40
N ARG A 26 68.09 -17.40 62.81
CA ARG A 26 68.52 -17.59 61.42
C ARG A 26 67.34 -18.04 60.55
N TYR A 27 67.34 -17.53 59.35
CA TYR A 27 66.35 -17.88 58.35
C TYR A 27 67.05 -18.57 57.16
N ASP A 28 66.48 -19.66 56.66
CA ASP A 28 66.98 -20.35 55.48
C ASP A 28 66.25 -19.80 54.22
N PHE A 29 66.76 -20.18 53.02
CA PHE A 29 66.28 -19.70 51.76
C PHE A 29 64.78 -20.06 51.53
N ARG A 30 64.33 -21.16 52.01
CA ARG A 30 62.93 -21.62 51.84
C ARG A 30 61.99 -20.76 52.68
N THR A 31 62.35 -20.43 53.89
CA THR A 31 61.59 -19.55 54.77
C THR A 31 61.48 -18.17 54.17
N TYR A 32 62.47 -17.67 53.46
CA TYR A 32 62.46 -16.41 52.69
C TYR A 32 61.47 -16.47 51.56
N GLN A 33 61.52 -17.54 50.74
CA GLN A 33 60.57 -17.67 49.61
C GLN A 33 59.13 -17.72 50.06
N GLU A 34 58.83 -18.42 51.13
CA GLU A 34 57.45 -18.59 51.60
C GLU A 34 56.90 -17.33 52.28
N ALA A 35 57.76 -16.54 52.96
CA ALA A 35 57.36 -15.36 53.74
C ALA A 35 57.46 -14.05 52.99
N ILE A 36 58.41 -13.90 52.05
CA ILE A 36 58.79 -12.59 51.45
C ILE A 36 58.35 -12.49 50.00
N LEU A 37 58.42 -13.55 49.19
CA LEU A 37 57.96 -13.54 47.80
C LEU A 37 56.49 -13.05 47.66
N PRO A 38 55.53 -13.45 48.46
CA PRO A 38 54.17 -12.93 48.40
C PRO A 38 54.05 -11.43 48.68
N LEU A 39 54.99 -10.86 49.44
CA LEU A 39 55.04 -9.44 49.78
C LEU A 39 55.64 -8.57 48.66
N THR A 40 56.52 -9.14 47.87
CA THR A 40 57.21 -8.43 46.78
C THR A 40 56.54 -8.52 45.44
N TYR A 41 55.62 -9.49 45.23
CA TYR A 41 54.87 -9.71 43.97
C TYR A 41 53.42 -9.24 44.04
N SER A 42 52.99 -8.51 45.12
CA SER A 42 51.64 -7.94 45.09
C SER A 42 51.57 -6.82 44.09
N SER A 43 50.85 -7.00 43.01
CA SER A 43 50.74 -6.14 41.86
C SER A 43 50.00 -4.82 42.09
N TYR A 44 49.67 -4.46 43.31
CA TYR A 44 48.97 -3.21 43.65
C TYR A 44 49.42 -2.67 45.02
N TRP A 45 50.25 -1.64 44.96
CA TRP A 45 50.55 -0.81 46.14
C TRP A 45 49.68 0.45 46.10
N PRO A 46 48.87 0.78 47.10
CA PRO A 46 48.13 2.04 47.14
C PRO A 46 49.05 3.26 47.06
N GLU A 47 48.59 4.34 46.47
CA GLU A 47 49.37 5.59 46.35
C GLU A 47 49.91 6.15 47.68
N ALA A 48 49.15 5.94 48.76
CA ALA A 48 49.59 6.30 50.11
C ALA A 48 50.83 5.52 50.58
N ASP A 49 51.03 4.30 50.11
CA ASP A 49 52.15 3.47 50.47
C ASP A 49 53.39 3.82 49.65
N ILE A 50 53.20 4.39 48.45
CA ILE A 50 54.30 4.89 47.59
C ILE A 50 55.00 6.09 48.29
N ALA A 51 54.24 6.99 48.93
CA ALA A 51 54.79 8.14 49.64
C ALA A 51 55.67 7.74 50.85
N GLU A 52 55.35 6.58 51.50
CA GLU A 52 56.22 6.05 52.55
C GLU A 52 57.50 5.40 51.99
N VAL A 53 57.43 4.78 50.82
CA VAL A 53 58.59 4.22 50.11
C VAL A 53 59.52 5.32 49.60
N GLU A 54 58.99 6.47 49.18
CA GLU A 54 59.78 7.64 48.73
C GLU A 54 60.72 8.18 49.84
N LYS A 55 60.34 8.04 51.11
CA LYS A 55 61.22 8.43 52.24
C LYS A 55 62.50 7.58 52.29
N PHE A 56 62.55 6.45 51.63
CA PHE A 56 63.73 5.59 51.51
C PHE A 56 64.42 5.71 50.15
N ASP A 57 64.13 6.78 49.36
CA ASP A 57 64.64 7.01 48.02
C ASP A 57 64.48 5.84 47.04
N TYR A 58 63.46 4.97 47.29
CA TYR A 58 63.12 3.80 46.48
C TYR A 58 61.71 3.93 45.95
N LYS A 59 61.58 4.08 44.61
CA LYS A 59 60.28 4.09 43.91
C LYS A 59 60.10 2.82 43.08
N PRO A 60 59.41 1.81 43.60
CA PRO A 60 58.95 0.77 42.74
C PRO A 60 57.83 1.31 41.84
N ASP A 61 58.06 1.33 40.55
CA ASP A 61 57.03 1.80 39.61
C ASP A 61 56.07 0.67 39.28
N TYR A 62 55.08 0.46 40.14
CA TYR A 62 54.09 -0.64 40.00
C TYR A 62 52.86 -0.27 39.19
N LYS A 63 52.80 0.91 38.57
CA LYS A 63 51.65 1.34 37.74
C LYS A 63 51.76 0.94 36.27
N VAL A 64 52.86 0.32 35.86
CA VAL A 64 53.03 -0.17 34.50
C VAL A 64 52.59 -1.63 34.46
N PRO A 65 51.56 -2.00 33.67
CA PRO A 65 51.22 -3.41 33.45
C PRO A 65 52.28 -4.03 32.53
N PHE A 66 53.38 -4.44 33.11
CA PHE A 66 54.28 -5.36 32.43
C PHE A 66 53.66 -6.73 32.42
N SER A 67 53.83 -7.45 31.30
CA SER A 67 53.50 -8.86 31.33
C SER A 67 54.28 -9.54 32.49
N ASP A 68 53.63 -10.46 33.19
CA ASP A 68 54.27 -11.19 34.30
C ASP A 68 55.60 -11.81 33.89
N GLU A 69 55.81 -12.11 32.62
CA GLU A 69 57.09 -12.59 32.06
C GLU A 69 58.19 -11.55 32.08
N LEU A 70 57.93 -10.26 31.83
CA LEU A 70 58.92 -9.20 31.87
C LEU A 70 59.32 -8.87 33.32
N LEU A 71 58.37 -8.80 34.23
CA LEU A 71 58.59 -8.68 35.68
C LEU A 71 59.40 -9.87 36.22
N TYR A 72 59.08 -11.07 35.71
CA TYR A 72 59.78 -12.30 36.12
C TYR A 72 61.25 -12.32 35.62
N SER A 73 61.47 -11.88 34.38
CA SER A 73 62.84 -11.87 33.79
C SER A 73 63.73 -10.80 34.44
N VAL A 74 63.18 -9.61 34.80
CA VAL A 74 63.92 -8.53 35.48
C VAL A 74 64.06 -8.84 36.96
N GLY A 75 63.02 -9.35 37.62
CA GLY A 75 63.06 -9.75 39.03
C GLY A 75 63.89 -10.99 39.32
N ALA A 76 64.11 -11.86 38.32
CA ALA A 76 64.96 -13.04 38.52
C ALA A 76 66.43 -12.70 38.74
N GLN A 77 66.87 -11.51 38.37
CA GLN A 77 68.27 -11.06 38.60
C GLN A 77 68.43 -10.27 39.90
N MET A 78 67.32 -9.86 40.52
CA MET A 78 67.37 -9.12 41.81
C MET A 78 66.37 -9.72 42.78
N ARG A 79 66.66 -10.83 43.31
CA ARG A 79 65.79 -11.43 44.32
C ARG A 79 65.85 -10.60 45.60
N THR A 80 64.69 -10.14 46.07
CA THR A 80 64.52 -9.58 47.42
C THR A 80 65.03 -10.53 48.47
N SER A 81 65.07 -11.83 48.18
CA SER A 81 65.79 -12.84 48.98
C SER A 81 67.27 -12.53 49.14
N ASP A 82 67.93 -12.01 48.14
CA ASP A 82 69.37 -11.68 48.20
C ASP A 82 69.59 -10.48 49.14
N PHE A 83 68.72 -9.49 49.16
CA PHE A 83 68.77 -8.37 50.13
C PHE A 83 68.62 -8.87 51.55
N PHE A 84 67.68 -9.74 51.83
CA PHE A 84 67.50 -10.27 53.19
C PHE A 84 68.59 -11.25 53.57
N MET A 85 69.19 -11.99 52.63
CA MET A 85 70.32 -12.84 52.91
C MET A 85 71.56 -11.97 53.19
N ASP A 86 71.81 -10.92 52.37
CA ASP A 86 72.91 -9.96 52.57
C ASP A 86 72.73 -9.20 53.88
N LEU A 87 71.50 -8.81 54.20
CA LEU A 87 71.15 -8.14 55.47
C LEU A 87 71.36 -9.08 56.64
N GLN A 88 70.95 -10.33 56.56
CA GLN A 88 71.17 -11.32 57.60
C GLN A 88 72.67 -11.53 57.81
N TYR A 89 73.44 -11.69 56.72
CA TYR A 89 74.88 -11.88 56.79
C TYR A 89 75.60 -10.65 57.42
N ALA A 90 75.16 -9.46 57.02
CA ALA A 90 75.72 -8.20 57.58
C ALA A 90 75.47 -8.07 59.07
N ILE A 91 74.25 -8.41 59.54
CA ILE A 91 73.90 -8.33 60.96
C ILE A 91 74.70 -9.39 61.76
N ILE A 92 74.87 -10.56 61.26
CA ILE A 92 75.62 -11.65 61.92
C ILE A 92 77.08 -11.29 62.04
N ASN A 93 77.66 -10.67 61.01
CA ASN A 93 79.07 -10.31 60.93
C ASN A 93 79.40 -8.85 61.42
N GLY A 94 78.39 -8.19 62.06
CA GLY A 94 78.60 -6.87 62.63
C GLY A 94 78.74 -5.75 61.60
N LYS A 95 78.34 -5.94 60.32
CA LYS A 95 78.28 -4.86 59.35
C LYS A 95 77.14 -3.94 59.68
N ASP A 96 77.33 -2.64 59.33
CA ASP A 96 76.27 -1.65 59.43
C ASP A 96 75.14 -1.96 58.46
N VAL A 97 73.89 -2.01 58.98
CA VAL A 97 72.70 -2.32 58.24
C VAL A 97 72.38 -1.31 57.19
N ASP A 98 72.65 -0.03 57.45
CA ASP A 98 72.42 1.08 56.54
C ASP A 98 73.36 1.01 55.34
N THR A 99 74.60 0.55 55.51
CA THR A 99 75.56 0.36 54.47
C THR A 99 75.07 -0.77 53.49
N VAL A 100 74.61 -1.90 54.03
CA VAL A 100 74.05 -2.98 53.21
C VAL A 100 72.82 -2.53 52.49
N TYR A 101 71.99 -1.74 53.09
CA TYR A 101 70.80 -1.18 52.43
C TYR A 101 71.19 -0.19 51.31
N CYS A 102 72.18 0.65 51.50
CA CYS A 102 72.68 1.56 50.49
C CYS A 102 73.33 0.78 49.29
N GLU A 103 74.09 -0.24 49.55
CA GLU A 103 74.68 -1.12 48.54
C GLU A 103 73.58 -1.83 47.70
N TRP A 104 72.52 -2.28 48.37
CA TRP A 104 71.38 -2.90 47.69
C TRP A 104 70.63 -1.86 46.84
N LEU A 105 70.36 -0.66 47.38
CA LEU A 105 69.73 0.43 46.62
C LEU A 105 70.51 0.79 45.35
N ALA A 106 71.85 0.81 45.45
CA ALA A 106 72.71 1.11 44.30
C ALA A 106 72.59 0.06 43.20
N ARG A 107 72.28 -1.19 43.53
CA ARG A 107 72.01 -2.27 42.57
C ARG A 107 70.61 -2.18 41.93
N VAL A 108 69.64 -1.65 42.69
CA VAL A 108 68.22 -1.55 42.23
C VAL A 108 67.99 -0.31 41.38
N LYS A 109 68.70 0.79 41.64
CA LYS A 109 68.57 2.07 40.99
C LYS A 109 68.61 2.02 39.43
N PRO A 110 69.53 1.25 38.79
CA PRO A 110 69.53 1.12 37.32
C PRO A 110 68.22 0.57 36.73
N PHE A 111 67.52 -0.31 37.45
CA PHE A 111 66.25 -0.92 37.00
C PHE A 111 65.08 0.04 37.11
N SER A 112 65.05 0.91 38.16
CA SER A 112 64.04 1.96 38.26
C SER A 112 64.18 2.99 37.14
N MET A 113 65.44 3.32 36.76
CA MET A 113 65.71 4.22 35.62
C MET A 113 65.38 3.58 34.28
N LEU A 114 65.55 2.28 34.10
CA LEU A 114 65.13 1.55 32.89
C LEU A 114 63.62 1.49 32.76
N ASN A 115 62.91 1.26 33.88
CA ASN A 115 61.45 1.29 33.91
C ASN A 115 60.90 2.67 33.57
N ALA A 116 61.52 3.74 34.09
CA ALA A 116 61.15 5.12 33.75
C ALA A 116 61.35 5.39 32.23
N LYS A 117 62.50 4.99 31.67
CA LYS A 117 62.73 5.11 30.21
C LYS A 117 61.80 4.27 29.35
N LEU A 118 61.41 3.06 29.76
CA LEU A 118 60.39 2.24 29.09
C LEU A 118 59.02 2.89 29.14
N LYS A 119 58.66 3.50 30.29
CA LYS A 119 57.39 4.21 30.44
C LYS A 119 57.33 5.46 29.56
N ASP A 120 58.42 6.21 29.42
CA ASP A 120 58.53 7.36 28.53
C ASP A 120 58.52 6.94 27.04
N ALA A 121 58.89 5.68 26.72
CA ALA A 121 58.85 5.15 25.37
C ALA A 121 57.42 4.71 24.94
N ILE A 122 56.54 4.36 25.89
CA ILE A 122 55.13 4.00 25.62
C ILE A 122 54.37 5.29 25.38
N LYS A 123 53.98 5.52 24.14
CA LYS A 123 53.10 6.66 23.79
C LYS A 123 51.65 6.16 23.75
N PRO A 124 50.78 6.70 24.62
CA PRO A 124 49.39 6.35 24.58
C PRO A 124 48.76 6.73 23.24
N PRO A 125 47.67 6.06 22.81
CA PRO A 125 46.98 6.42 21.59
C PRO A 125 46.39 7.83 21.75
N SER A 126 46.40 8.60 20.66
CA SER A 126 45.79 9.94 20.62
C SER A 126 44.95 10.07 19.38
N ILE A 127 43.70 10.43 19.56
CA ILE A 127 42.76 10.64 18.44
C ILE A 127 43.02 12.02 17.85
N THR A 128 43.39 12.07 16.58
CA THR A 128 43.67 13.29 15.82
C THR A 128 42.49 13.75 14.98
N GLN A 129 41.55 12.84 14.67
CA GLN A 129 40.27 13.15 14.04
C GLN A 129 39.14 12.40 14.75
N GLN A 130 38.20 13.16 15.27
CA GLN A 130 37.01 12.65 15.94
C GLN A 130 35.94 12.18 14.92
N PRO A 131 35.07 11.20 15.26
CA PRO A 131 33.93 10.88 14.44
C PRO A 131 32.93 12.04 14.44
N THR A 132 32.21 12.21 13.33
CA THR A 132 31.25 13.32 13.15
C THR A 132 29.81 12.81 13.19
N ASN A 133 28.91 13.69 13.65
CA ASN A 133 27.48 13.42 13.62
C ASN A 133 27.01 13.14 12.18
N GLN A 134 26.10 12.20 12.01
CA GLN A 134 25.54 11.85 10.72
C GLN A 134 24.01 11.73 10.77
N THR A 135 23.37 12.19 9.70
CA THR A 135 21.97 11.91 9.43
C THR A 135 21.90 11.02 8.17
N VAL A 136 21.34 9.84 8.31
CA VAL A 136 21.25 8.85 7.25
C VAL A 136 19.79 8.45 7.06
N ASN A 137 19.36 8.27 5.82
CA ASN A 137 18.02 7.75 5.55
C ASN A 137 17.98 6.23 5.76
N GLU A 138 16.86 5.70 6.21
CA GLU A 138 16.61 4.27 6.31
C GLU A 138 16.95 3.54 5.00
N GLY A 139 17.62 2.39 5.10
CA GLY A 139 18.16 1.67 3.96
C GLY A 139 19.49 2.20 3.43
N GLY A 140 19.95 3.39 3.88
CA GLY A 140 21.23 3.99 3.49
C GLY A 140 22.43 3.33 4.17
N THR A 141 23.60 3.95 4.03
CA THR A 141 24.86 3.48 4.60
C THR A 141 25.40 4.47 5.63
N LEU A 142 25.63 4.01 6.84
CA LEU A 142 26.34 4.73 7.89
C LEU A 142 27.84 4.50 7.76
N ASN A 143 28.65 5.56 7.81
CA ASN A 143 30.11 5.50 7.82
C ASN A 143 30.66 6.41 8.91
N LEU A 144 31.26 5.84 9.93
CA LEU A 144 31.97 6.58 10.98
C LEU A 144 33.46 6.26 10.90
N SER A 145 34.31 7.23 11.21
CA SER A 145 35.76 7.06 11.19
C SER A 145 36.42 7.86 12.28
N VAL A 146 37.54 7.32 12.77
CA VAL A 146 38.49 8.01 13.64
C VAL A 146 39.87 7.94 13.00
N ILE A 147 40.72 8.94 13.24
CA ILE A 147 42.15 8.87 12.94
C ILE A 147 42.89 9.01 14.27
N ALA A 148 43.77 8.08 14.55
CA ALA A 148 44.55 8.09 15.79
C ALA A 148 46.02 7.73 15.53
N THR A 149 46.90 8.27 16.37
CA THR A 149 48.33 7.89 16.42
C THR A 149 48.54 6.89 17.55
N ASN A 150 49.56 6.05 17.44
CA ASN A 150 49.95 5.01 18.42
C ASN A 150 48.81 3.99 18.71
N ALA A 151 47.88 3.83 17.78
CA ALA A 151 46.78 2.89 17.91
C ALA A 151 47.22 1.46 17.55
N THR A 152 46.87 0.51 18.39
CA THR A 152 47.08 -0.93 18.14
C THR A 152 45.76 -1.67 17.87
N GLY A 153 44.61 -1.05 18.20
CA GLY A 153 43.29 -1.62 17.96
C GLY A 153 42.17 -0.58 18.12
N TYR A 154 40.99 -0.96 17.70
CA TYR A 154 39.77 -0.15 17.77
C TYR A 154 38.62 -1.01 18.25
N GLN A 155 37.62 -0.40 18.90
CA GLN A 155 36.34 -1.00 19.21
C GLN A 155 35.27 0.09 19.18
N TRP A 156 34.35 -0.02 18.21
CA TRP A 156 33.21 0.86 18.16
C TRP A 156 32.11 0.40 19.13
N LYS A 157 31.46 1.36 19.72
CA LYS A 157 30.35 1.19 20.66
C LYS A 157 29.16 2.00 20.18
N LYS A 158 27.95 1.48 20.42
CA LYS A 158 26.68 2.20 20.26
C LYS A 158 26.01 2.26 21.62
N ASP A 159 25.63 3.45 22.05
CA ASP A 159 24.98 3.72 23.33
C ASP A 159 25.71 3.07 24.53
N GLY A 160 27.06 2.98 24.43
CA GLY A 160 27.94 2.40 25.44
C GLY A 160 28.23 0.90 25.28
N GLU A 161 27.48 0.17 24.47
CA GLU A 161 27.65 -1.26 24.23
C GLU A 161 28.55 -1.55 23.03
N ASP A 162 29.38 -2.59 23.11
CA ASP A 162 30.29 -2.99 22.03
C ASP A 162 29.53 -3.46 20.79
N ILE A 163 29.89 -2.92 19.62
CA ILE A 163 29.41 -3.41 18.35
C ILE A 163 30.30 -4.59 17.94
N THR A 164 29.71 -5.78 17.86
CA THR A 164 30.44 -7.02 17.52
C THR A 164 31.21 -6.86 16.21
N SER A 165 32.50 -7.24 16.23
CA SER A 165 33.42 -7.19 15.11
C SER A 165 33.72 -5.79 14.52
N ALA A 166 33.33 -4.72 15.19
CA ALA A 166 33.60 -3.34 14.77
C ALA A 166 34.97 -2.89 15.30
N THR A 167 36.05 -3.52 14.80
CA THR A 167 37.42 -3.39 15.33
C THR A 167 38.38 -2.67 14.39
N SER A 168 37.86 -1.87 13.45
CA SER A 168 38.66 -1.04 12.55
C SER A 168 38.54 0.43 12.85
N ALA A 169 39.45 1.27 12.35
CA ALA A 169 39.37 2.74 12.46
C ALA A 169 38.08 3.32 11.82
N THR A 170 37.46 2.56 10.93
CA THR A 170 36.20 2.89 10.30
C THR A 170 35.13 1.89 10.71
N TYR A 171 33.90 2.38 10.96
CA TYR A 171 32.70 1.57 11.13
C TYR A 171 31.74 1.87 10.00
N THR A 172 31.36 0.84 9.26
CA THR A 172 30.40 0.93 8.15
C THR A 172 29.25 -0.02 8.41
N LYS A 173 28.02 0.49 8.30
CA LYS A 173 26.79 -0.30 8.32
C LYS A 173 25.94 0.03 7.11
N GLN A 174 25.67 -0.96 6.27
CA GLN A 174 24.73 -0.85 5.15
C GLN A 174 23.29 -1.09 5.61
N SER A 175 22.33 -0.58 4.86
CA SER A 175 20.89 -0.78 5.10
C SER A 175 20.49 -0.45 6.54
N VAL A 176 20.84 0.76 6.99
CA VAL A 176 20.51 1.22 8.35
C VAL A 176 18.99 1.24 8.56
N VAL A 177 18.58 0.92 9.78
CA VAL A 177 17.18 0.95 10.23
C VAL A 177 17.02 1.97 11.36
N PRO A 178 15.81 2.42 11.70
CA PRO A 178 15.59 3.42 12.74
C PRO A 178 16.24 3.10 14.10
N SER A 179 16.33 1.82 14.47
CA SER A 179 17.00 1.36 15.69
C SER A 179 18.53 1.54 15.68
N ASP A 180 19.13 1.90 14.54
CA ASP A 180 20.56 2.22 14.46
C ASP A 180 20.87 3.67 14.85
N ALA A 181 19.86 4.51 15.01
CA ALA A 181 20.05 5.82 15.62
C ALA A 181 20.60 5.68 17.05
N GLY A 182 21.47 6.60 17.45
CA GLY A 182 22.08 6.56 18.78
C GLY A 182 23.41 7.30 18.84
N SER A 183 24.12 7.12 19.97
CA SER A 183 25.41 7.71 20.24
C SER A 183 26.53 6.70 19.98
N TYR A 184 27.45 7.06 19.10
CA TYR A 184 28.55 6.18 18.70
C TYR A 184 29.88 6.73 19.21
N THR A 185 30.69 5.87 19.84
CA THR A 185 32.06 6.17 20.27
C THR A 185 33.00 5.08 19.78
N CYS A 186 34.27 5.39 19.66
CA CYS A 186 35.34 4.44 19.34
C CYS A 186 36.35 4.42 20.48
N VAL A 187 36.57 3.26 21.09
CA VAL A 187 37.69 3.03 22.01
C VAL A 187 38.91 2.65 21.17
N VAL A 188 39.94 3.47 21.24
CA VAL A 188 41.24 3.25 20.57
C VAL A 188 42.20 2.69 21.57
N SER A 189 42.68 1.49 21.35
CA SER A 189 43.69 0.82 22.18
C SER A 189 45.10 1.16 21.70
N GLY A 190 46.02 1.28 22.62
CA GLY A 190 47.45 1.47 22.40
C GLY A 190 48.30 0.39 23.08
N GLU A 191 49.59 0.56 23.05
CA GLU A 191 50.53 -0.35 23.71
C GLU A 191 50.34 -0.37 25.24
N ALA A 192 50.72 -1.44 25.85
CA ALA A 192 50.68 -1.68 27.30
C ALA A 192 49.29 -1.43 27.95
N GLY A 193 48.20 -1.70 27.20
CA GLY A 193 46.82 -1.58 27.69
C GLY A 193 46.31 -0.17 27.82
N THR A 194 47.01 0.83 27.30
CA THR A 194 46.52 2.21 27.23
C THR A 194 45.36 2.32 26.27
N SER A 195 44.42 3.21 26.53
CA SER A 195 43.29 3.47 25.63
C SER A 195 42.81 4.92 25.74
N VAL A 196 42.15 5.38 24.67
CA VAL A 196 41.43 6.63 24.62
C VAL A 196 40.10 6.43 23.92
N THR A 197 39.04 7.05 24.42
CA THR A 197 37.72 6.99 23.79
C THR A 197 37.48 8.29 23.01
N SER A 198 36.89 8.14 21.82
CA SER A 198 36.52 9.29 21.00
C SER A 198 35.38 10.10 21.64
N ASP A 199 35.20 11.33 21.15
CA ASP A 199 33.96 12.05 21.35
C ASP A 199 32.78 11.24 20.75
N ALA A 200 31.58 11.51 21.27
CA ALA A 200 30.38 10.84 20.79
C ALA A 200 29.91 11.45 19.46
N ALA A 201 29.70 10.62 18.45
CA ALA A 201 29.01 10.99 17.22
C ALA A 201 27.54 10.60 17.34
N THR A 202 26.65 11.57 17.22
CA THR A 202 25.20 11.32 17.17
C THR A 202 24.81 10.89 15.76
N VAL A 203 24.20 9.72 15.65
CA VAL A 203 23.62 9.20 14.41
C VAL A 203 22.10 9.32 14.47
N THR A 204 21.53 10.03 13.50
CA THR A 204 20.09 10.15 13.29
C THR A 204 19.71 9.33 12.07
N VAL A 205 18.68 8.50 12.18
CA VAL A 205 18.13 7.75 11.05
C VAL A 205 16.74 8.28 10.74
N ASN A 206 16.60 8.85 9.54
CA ASN A 206 15.30 9.26 9.02
C ASN A 206 14.54 8.01 8.58
N ALA A 207 13.46 7.68 9.25
CA ALA A 207 12.61 6.54 8.90
C ALA A 207 11.81 6.79 7.62
N LEU A 208 11.55 5.72 6.86
CA LEU A 208 10.57 5.73 5.78
C LEU A 208 9.14 5.92 6.34
N PRO A 209 8.23 6.50 5.59
CA PRO A 209 6.83 6.54 6.00
C PRO A 209 6.23 5.13 6.00
N VAL A 210 5.30 4.87 6.91
CA VAL A 210 4.62 3.57 7.00
C VAL A 210 3.15 3.76 6.64
N ILE A 211 2.71 3.10 5.55
CA ILE A 211 1.30 3.11 5.15
C ILE A 211 0.55 2.16 6.08
N THR A 212 -0.39 2.70 6.87
CA THR A 212 -1.21 1.96 7.84
C THR A 212 -2.56 1.55 7.27
N GLN A 213 -3.05 2.26 6.24
CA GLN A 213 -4.25 1.91 5.49
C GLN A 213 -3.99 2.06 3.99
N GLN A 214 -4.22 0.98 3.26
CA GLN A 214 -4.08 0.94 1.80
C GLN A 214 -5.36 1.44 1.13
N PRO A 215 -5.28 2.04 -0.07
CA PRO A 215 -6.45 2.43 -0.82
C PRO A 215 -7.24 1.21 -1.28
N SER A 216 -8.57 1.33 -1.27
CA SER A 216 -9.49 0.25 -1.64
C SER A 216 -9.95 0.37 -3.09
N SER A 217 -10.05 -0.76 -3.78
CA SER A 217 -10.63 -0.83 -5.14
C SER A 217 -12.11 -0.44 -5.13
N GLN A 218 -12.56 0.19 -6.21
CA GLN A 218 -13.93 0.70 -6.36
C GLN A 218 -14.50 0.29 -7.71
N THR A 219 -15.81 -0.01 -7.73
CA THR A 219 -16.61 -0.10 -8.96
C THR A 219 -17.69 0.97 -8.89
N ILE A 220 -17.72 1.87 -9.83
CA ILE A 220 -18.65 2.99 -9.91
C ILE A 220 -19.27 3.06 -11.29
N ASN A 221 -20.41 3.73 -11.40
CA ASN A 221 -21.02 4.02 -12.69
C ASN A 221 -20.49 5.33 -13.27
N GLU A 222 -20.47 5.46 -14.58
CA GLU A 222 -20.14 6.70 -15.29
C GLU A 222 -20.94 7.87 -14.71
N GLY A 223 -20.28 9.01 -14.51
CA GLY A 223 -20.84 10.16 -13.81
C GLY A 223 -20.73 10.10 -12.28
N GLY A 224 -20.35 8.95 -11.70
CA GLY A 224 -20.16 8.76 -10.26
C GLY A 224 -18.87 9.43 -9.75
N ASN A 225 -18.55 9.23 -8.46
CA ASN A 225 -17.38 9.81 -7.82
C ASN A 225 -16.33 8.74 -7.50
N ILE A 226 -15.08 9.00 -7.88
CA ILE A 226 -13.92 8.28 -7.37
C ILE A 226 -13.55 8.89 -6.02
N SER A 227 -13.29 8.04 -5.02
CA SER A 227 -12.80 8.45 -3.70
C SER A 227 -11.83 7.39 -3.20
N LEU A 228 -10.54 7.72 -3.17
CA LEU A 228 -9.46 6.85 -2.70
C LEU A 228 -8.77 7.53 -1.53
N GLU A 229 -8.36 6.75 -0.55
CA GLU A 229 -7.70 7.25 0.66
C GLU A 229 -6.53 6.34 1.03
N VAL A 230 -5.46 6.94 1.53
CA VAL A 230 -4.33 6.29 2.15
C VAL A 230 -4.07 6.91 3.52
N THR A 231 -3.79 6.10 4.53
CA THR A 231 -3.34 6.60 5.82
C THR A 231 -1.90 6.15 6.05
N ALA A 232 -1.04 7.07 6.49
CA ALA A 232 0.35 6.77 6.75
C ALA A 232 0.90 7.55 7.95
N THR A 233 1.86 6.97 8.66
CA THR A 233 2.65 7.65 9.70
C THR A 233 3.99 8.09 9.11
N GLY A 234 4.54 9.21 9.61
CA GLY A 234 5.80 9.78 9.12
C GLY A 234 5.72 10.39 7.72
N ALA A 235 4.53 10.56 7.16
CA ALA A 235 4.32 11.18 5.87
C ALA A 235 4.52 12.70 5.94
N THR A 236 5.21 13.26 4.94
CA THR A 236 5.39 14.69 4.70
C THR A 236 4.75 15.15 3.39
N GLY A 237 4.34 14.21 2.53
CA GLY A 237 3.70 14.49 1.26
C GLY A 237 3.13 13.23 0.61
N TYR A 238 2.25 13.45 -0.36
CA TYR A 238 1.58 12.41 -1.14
C TYR A 238 1.61 12.76 -2.62
N GLN A 239 1.55 11.76 -3.49
CA GLN A 239 1.32 11.91 -4.92
C GLN A 239 0.57 10.71 -5.45
N TRP A 240 -0.67 10.93 -5.89
CA TRP A 240 -1.44 9.90 -6.55
C TRP A 240 -1.01 9.72 -8.01
N LYS A 241 -1.04 8.47 -8.44
CA LYS A 241 -0.73 8.04 -9.80
C LYS A 241 -1.87 7.19 -10.34
N LYS A 242 -2.14 7.35 -11.63
CA LYS A 242 -3.02 6.46 -12.41
C LYS A 242 -2.17 5.75 -13.46
N ASP A 243 -2.22 4.43 -13.49
CA ASP A 243 -1.48 3.60 -14.45
C ASP A 243 0.02 3.96 -14.50
N GLY A 244 0.59 4.28 -13.32
CA GLY A 244 1.99 4.67 -13.15
C GLY A 244 2.31 6.15 -13.43
N SER A 245 1.39 6.93 -14.00
CA SER A 245 1.57 8.36 -14.29
C SER A 245 1.02 9.24 -13.17
N ASP A 246 1.71 10.33 -12.87
CA ASP A 246 1.27 11.28 -11.85
C ASP A 246 -0.06 11.94 -12.23
N ILE A 247 -0.98 12.01 -11.28
CA ILE A 247 -2.19 12.80 -11.43
C ILE A 247 -1.87 14.22 -10.96
N PRO A 248 -1.96 15.23 -11.84
CA PRO A 248 -1.62 16.60 -11.49
C PRO A 248 -2.40 17.10 -10.27
N SER A 249 -1.71 17.75 -9.33
CA SER A 249 -2.28 18.32 -8.09
C SER A 249 -2.94 17.33 -7.13
N ALA A 250 -2.81 16.02 -7.35
CA ALA A 250 -3.30 14.98 -6.43
C ALA A 250 -2.25 14.69 -5.33
N THR A 251 -2.04 15.65 -4.43
CA THR A 251 -0.96 15.67 -3.43
C THR A 251 -1.45 15.53 -1.98
N GLU A 252 -2.69 15.13 -1.79
CA GLU A 252 -3.27 14.89 -0.47
C GLU A 252 -3.38 13.40 -0.16
N ALA A 253 -3.63 13.04 1.09
CA ALA A 253 -3.86 11.65 1.52
C ALA A 253 -5.09 11.03 0.84
N THR A 254 -6.02 11.86 0.40
CA THR A 254 -7.23 11.46 -0.34
C THR A 254 -7.16 11.93 -1.77
N TYR A 255 -7.62 11.10 -2.70
CA TYR A 255 -7.88 11.49 -4.08
C TYR A 255 -9.38 11.37 -4.36
N SER A 256 -9.98 12.43 -4.88
CA SER A 256 -11.38 12.44 -5.29
C SER A 256 -11.54 13.06 -6.67
N LYS A 257 -12.42 12.45 -7.47
CA LYS A 257 -12.85 12.96 -8.77
C LYS A 257 -14.35 12.75 -8.94
N SER A 258 -15.09 13.83 -9.20
CA SER A 258 -16.51 13.77 -9.52
C SER A 258 -16.71 13.60 -11.03
N GLY A 259 -17.84 12.98 -11.42
CA GLY A 259 -18.20 12.82 -12.82
C GLY A 259 -17.21 11.89 -13.56
N ALA A 260 -16.89 10.76 -12.98
CA ALA A 260 -15.96 9.79 -13.58
C ALA A 260 -16.45 9.31 -14.95
N LEU A 261 -15.52 9.26 -15.89
CA LEU A 261 -15.73 8.73 -17.24
C LEU A 261 -15.10 7.34 -17.36
N PRO A 262 -15.46 6.52 -18.36
CA PRO A 262 -14.82 5.22 -18.61
C PRO A 262 -13.28 5.30 -18.73
N ALA A 263 -12.75 6.41 -19.22
CA ALA A 263 -11.32 6.65 -19.32
C ALA A 263 -10.63 6.83 -17.94
N ASP A 264 -11.38 7.02 -16.87
CA ASP A 264 -10.85 7.12 -15.51
C ASP A 264 -10.67 5.74 -14.85
N ALA A 265 -11.19 4.67 -15.45
CA ALA A 265 -10.88 3.32 -15.02
C ALA A 265 -9.37 3.06 -15.13
N GLY A 266 -8.82 2.30 -14.17
CA GLY A 266 -7.38 2.00 -14.15
C GLY A 266 -6.88 1.62 -12.77
N SER A 267 -5.57 1.52 -12.66
CA SER A 267 -4.85 1.19 -11.44
C SER A 267 -4.33 2.46 -10.77
N TYR A 268 -4.71 2.69 -9.52
CA TYR A 268 -4.34 3.86 -8.76
C TYR A 268 -3.40 3.49 -7.63
N THR A 269 -2.31 4.22 -7.49
CA THR A 269 -1.36 4.11 -6.38
C THR A 269 -1.06 5.48 -5.80
N CYS A 270 -0.66 5.51 -4.53
CA CYS A 270 -0.19 6.73 -3.88
C CYS A 270 1.27 6.57 -3.47
N VAL A 271 2.13 7.46 -3.91
CA VAL A 271 3.50 7.61 -3.41
C VAL A 271 3.44 8.48 -2.17
N VAL A 272 3.80 7.91 -1.02
CA VAL A 272 3.88 8.61 0.27
C VAL A 272 5.33 8.95 0.54
N THR A 273 5.63 10.22 0.73
CA THR A 273 6.98 10.72 1.00
C THR A 273 7.13 11.04 2.48
N GLY A 274 8.26 10.71 3.07
CA GLY A 274 8.66 11.04 4.44
C GLY A 274 10.11 11.51 4.49
N ALA A 275 10.62 11.78 5.69
CA ALA A 275 11.99 12.27 5.90
C ALA A 275 13.05 11.29 5.37
N GLY A 276 12.81 9.99 5.46
CA GLY A 276 13.75 8.95 5.03
C GLY A 276 13.64 8.56 3.56
N GLY A 277 12.62 9.02 2.84
CA GLY A 277 12.36 8.63 1.45
C GLY A 277 10.89 8.43 1.17
N SER A 278 10.55 7.57 0.22
CA SER A 278 9.17 7.36 -0.21
C SER A 278 8.80 5.88 -0.25
N VAL A 279 7.53 5.60 0.01
CA VAL A 279 6.90 4.27 -0.10
C VAL A 279 5.67 4.40 -0.98
N THR A 280 5.43 3.42 -1.84
CA THR A 280 4.24 3.39 -2.71
C THR A 280 3.20 2.43 -2.14
N SER A 281 1.93 2.85 -2.17
CA SER A 281 0.82 2.02 -1.75
C SER A 281 0.62 0.80 -2.65
N SER A 282 -0.11 -0.19 -2.16
CA SER A 282 -0.69 -1.22 -3.02
C SER A 282 -1.63 -0.57 -4.05
N PRO A 283 -1.79 -1.16 -5.25
CA PRO A 283 -2.69 -0.62 -6.26
C PRO A 283 -4.17 -0.83 -5.86
N ALA A 284 -4.97 0.21 -6.06
CA ALA A 284 -6.43 0.15 -6.02
C ALA A 284 -6.96 0.18 -7.46
N THR A 285 -7.76 -0.80 -7.84
CA THR A 285 -8.42 -0.83 -9.15
C THR A 285 -9.71 -0.03 -9.10
N VAL A 286 -9.84 0.95 -9.97
CA VAL A 286 -11.10 1.66 -10.20
C VAL A 286 -11.71 1.14 -11.51
N THR A 287 -12.93 0.62 -11.41
CA THR A 287 -13.75 0.20 -12.57
C THR A 287 -14.85 1.23 -12.76
N VAL A 288 -15.06 1.70 -13.98
CA VAL A 288 -16.15 2.62 -14.33
C VAL A 288 -17.06 1.91 -15.32
N ASN A 289 -18.28 1.64 -14.89
CA ASN A 289 -19.33 1.08 -15.75
C ASN A 289 -19.83 2.18 -16.68
N ALA A 290 -19.56 2.04 -17.97
CA ALA A 290 -19.99 2.99 -18.97
C ALA A 290 -21.52 2.98 -19.16
N LEU A 291 -22.09 4.09 -19.56
CA LEU A 291 -23.48 4.16 -20.02
C LEU A 291 -23.61 3.39 -21.35
N PRO A 292 -24.71 2.66 -21.57
CA PRO A 292 -24.97 2.09 -22.89
C PRO A 292 -25.21 3.19 -23.92
N VAL A 293 -24.71 3.01 -25.13
CA VAL A 293 -24.85 4.00 -26.20
C VAL A 293 -25.80 3.43 -27.27
N ILE A 294 -26.92 4.11 -27.47
CA ILE A 294 -27.88 3.71 -28.55
C ILE A 294 -27.35 4.24 -29.87
N THR A 295 -26.94 3.34 -30.75
CA THR A 295 -26.37 3.62 -32.07
C THR A 295 -27.41 3.71 -33.18
N LYS A 296 -28.59 3.09 -32.96
CA LYS A 296 -29.74 3.18 -33.90
C LYS A 296 -31.00 3.39 -33.11
N GLN A 297 -31.70 4.45 -33.43
CA GLN A 297 -32.96 4.82 -32.82
C GLN A 297 -34.14 4.12 -33.47
N PRO A 298 -35.25 3.83 -32.75
CA PRO A 298 -36.49 3.36 -33.34
C PRO A 298 -37.10 4.44 -34.20
N THR A 299 -37.78 4.06 -35.27
CA THR A 299 -38.40 4.98 -36.24
C THR A 299 -39.91 5.00 -36.11
N ASN A 300 -40.53 6.13 -36.44
CA ASN A 300 -41.97 6.29 -36.51
C ASN A 300 -42.55 5.28 -37.54
N GLN A 301 -43.71 4.71 -37.20
CA GLN A 301 -44.39 3.78 -38.08
C GLN A 301 -45.87 4.11 -38.22
N VAL A 302 -46.39 3.89 -39.41
CA VAL A 302 -47.82 3.88 -39.70
C VAL A 302 -48.19 2.43 -40.07
N VAL A 303 -49.06 1.80 -39.30
CA VAL A 303 -49.42 0.39 -39.45
C VAL A 303 -50.92 0.30 -39.54
N ASN A 304 -51.42 -0.56 -40.46
CA ASN A 304 -52.86 -0.83 -40.52
C ASN A 304 -53.26 -1.84 -39.45
N GLU A 305 -54.45 -1.67 -38.88
CA GLU A 305 -55.05 -2.59 -37.91
C GLU A 305 -54.99 -4.03 -38.44
N GLY A 306 -54.63 -4.97 -37.56
CA GLY A 306 -54.46 -6.38 -37.89
C GLY A 306 -53.06 -6.73 -38.39
N ASN A 307 -52.25 -5.78 -38.86
CA ASN A 307 -50.88 -6.04 -39.32
C ASN A 307 -49.89 -6.07 -38.13
N SER A 308 -48.66 -6.51 -38.40
CA SER A 308 -47.59 -6.56 -37.40
C SER A 308 -46.86 -5.22 -37.27
N LEU A 309 -46.54 -4.83 -36.02
CA LEU A 309 -45.65 -3.76 -35.65
C LEU A 309 -44.28 -4.35 -35.28
N THR A 310 -43.19 -3.74 -35.78
CA THR A 310 -41.84 -4.08 -35.37
C THR A 310 -41.04 -2.79 -35.13
N LEU A 311 -40.54 -2.60 -33.89
CA LEU A 311 -39.66 -1.52 -33.51
C LEU A 311 -38.32 -2.13 -33.07
N SER A 312 -37.21 -1.49 -33.42
CA SER A 312 -35.87 -1.96 -33.04
C SER A 312 -34.96 -0.83 -32.62
N VAL A 313 -34.03 -1.15 -31.74
CA VAL A 313 -32.89 -0.30 -31.37
C VAL A 313 -31.62 -1.12 -31.54
N GLU A 314 -30.48 -0.43 -31.79
CA GLU A 314 -29.14 -1.02 -31.68
C GLU A 314 -28.38 -0.23 -30.63
N ALA A 315 -27.64 -0.91 -29.74
CA ALA A 315 -26.87 -0.25 -28.70
C ALA A 315 -25.57 -1.01 -28.42
N THR A 316 -24.53 -0.30 -28.06
CA THR A 316 -23.30 -0.86 -27.52
C THR A 316 -23.32 -0.79 -26.00
N GLY A 317 -22.69 -1.75 -25.31
CA GLY A 317 -22.68 -1.83 -23.84
C GLY A 317 -24.04 -2.23 -23.23
N ALA A 318 -24.98 -2.72 -24.04
CA ALA A 318 -26.30 -3.16 -23.57
C ALA A 318 -26.22 -4.57 -22.97
N GLU A 319 -26.82 -4.74 -21.80
CA GLU A 319 -27.06 -6.04 -21.15
C GLU A 319 -28.55 -6.44 -21.25
N ASP A 320 -29.47 -5.44 -21.08
CA ASP A 320 -30.91 -5.65 -21.11
C ASP A 320 -31.62 -4.50 -21.83
N TYR A 321 -32.89 -4.77 -22.23
CA TYR A 321 -33.79 -3.83 -22.86
C TYR A 321 -35.15 -3.85 -22.18
N GLN A 322 -35.90 -2.75 -22.21
CA GLN A 322 -37.26 -2.67 -21.79
C GLN A 322 -38.02 -1.67 -22.66
N TRP A 323 -38.92 -2.14 -23.51
CA TRP A 323 -39.80 -1.28 -24.26
C TRP A 323 -40.93 -0.72 -23.39
N LYS A 324 -41.27 0.53 -23.66
CA LYS A 324 -42.37 1.23 -23.02
C LYS A 324 -43.28 1.82 -24.09
N LYS A 325 -44.57 1.84 -23.80
CA LYS A 325 -45.59 2.58 -24.54
C LYS A 325 -46.13 3.64 -23.61
N ASP A 326 -46.13 4.91 -24.06
CA ASP A 326 -46.64 6.06 -23.30
C ASP A 326 -46.06 6.08 -21.86
N ASN A 327 -44.72 5.79 -21.73
CA ASN A 327 -43.95 5.67 -20.50
C ASN A 327 -44.29 4.45 -19.60
N VAL A 328 -45.22 3.58 -20.00
CA VAL A 328 -45.52 2.35 -19.26
C VAL A 328 -44.80 1.15 -19.86
N ASN A 329 -44.18 0.35 -18.99
CA ASN A 329 -43.49 -0.87 -19.44
C ASN A 329 -44.43 -1.82 -20.18
N ILE A 330 -44.00 -2.30 -21.33
CA ILE A 330 -44.67 -3.36 -22.04
C ILE A 330 -44.18 -4.70 -21.45
N PRO A 331 -45.06 -5.51 -20.85
CA PRO A 331 -44.65 -6.77 -20.24
C PRO A 331 -43.91 -7.68 -21.25
N SER A 332 -42.78 -8.28 -20.79
CA SER A 332 -41.96 -9.20 -21.57
C SER A 332 -41.33 -8.61 -22.85
N ALA A 333 -41.39 -7.31 -23.05
CA ALA A 333 -40.75 -6.64 -24.18
C ALA A 333 -39.30 -6.26 -23.81
N THR A 334 -38.43 -7.29 -23.65
CA THR A 334 -37.07 -7.18 -23.10
C THR A 334 -35.99 -7.47 -24.14
N GLY A 335 -36.29 -7.46 -25.41
CA GLY A 335 -35.32 -7.59 -26.48
C GLY A 335 -34.99 -6.26 -27.17
N ALA A 336 -33.90 -6.20 -27.93
CA ALA A 336 -33.56 -5.06 -28.81
C ALA A 336 -34.64 -4.77 -29.84
N THR A 337 -35.51 -5.77 -30.13
CA THR A 337 -36.65 -5.64 -31.05
C THR A 337 -37.95 -5.94 -30.30
N TYR A 338 -38.90 -5.06 -30.44
CA TYR A 338 -40.29 -5.27 -30.02
C TYR A 338 -41.14 -5.57 -31.23
N THR A 339 -41.90 -6.70 -31.18
CA THR A 339 -42.81 -7.10 -32.23
C THR A 339 -44.21 -7.39 -31.64
N LYS A 340 -45.24 -6.85 -32.28
CA LYS A 340 -46.65 -7.20 -32.02
C LYS A 340 -47.29 -7.70 -33.30
N ALA A 341 -47.74 -8.95 -33.31
CA ALA A 341 -48.20 -9.64 -34.52
C ALA A 341 -49.47 -9.03 -35.14
N SER A 342 -50.39 -8.49 -34.34
CA SER A 342 -51.64 -7.86 -34.79
C SER A 342 -51.90 -6.63 -33.93
N VAL A 343 -51.82 -5.45 -34.54
CA VAL A 343 -52.10 -4.19 -33.86
C VAL A 343 -53.56 -3.83 -33.91
N ALA A 344 -54.03 -3.21 -32.84
CA ALA A 344 -55.34 -2.59 -32.75
C ALA A 344 -55.18 -1.05 -32.61
N PRO A 345 -56.22 -0.24 -32.79
CA PRO A 345 -56.18 1.20 -32.63
C PRO A 345 -55.62 1.66 -31.27
N ALA A 346 -55.85 0.90 -30.21
CA ALA A 346 -55.29 1.12 -28.88
C ALA A 346 -53.76 0.97 -28.79
N ASP A 347 -53.09 0.39 -29.79
CA ASP A 347 -51.65 0.24 -29.86
C ASP A 347 -50.96 1.50 -30.43
N ALA A 348 -51.70 2.45 -30.98
CA ALA A 348 -51.16 3.76 -31.31
C ALA A 348 -50.59 4.45 -30.05
N GLY A 349 -49.49 5.16 -30.22
CA GLY A 349 -48.84 5.85 -29.09
C GLY A 349 -47.39 6.11 -29.30
N SER A 350 -46.71 6.54 -28.22
CA SER A 350 -45.28 6.85 -28.18
C SER A 350 -44.51 5.67 -27.59
N TYR A 351 -43.56 5.14 -28.31
CA TYR A 351 -42.74 4.00 -27.92
C TYR A 351 -41.30 4.41 -27.65
N THR A 352 -40.77 4.01 -26.50
CA THR A 352 -39.35 4.17 -26.16
C THR A 352 -38.77 2.86 -25.69
N CYS A 353 -37.45 2.70 -25.82
CA CYS A 353 -36.74 1.55 -25.27
C CYS A 353 -35.72 2.07 -24.24
N VAL A 354 -35.78 1.56 -23.01
CA VAL A 354 -34.75 1.73 -22.00
C VAL A 354 -33.74 0.62 -22.19
N VAL A 355 -32.49 0.97 -22.44
CA VAL A 355 -31.36 0.06 -22.57
C VAL A 355 -30.58 0.11 -21.26
N THR A 356 -30.36 -1.04 -20.64
CA THR A 356 -29.57 -1.16 -19.39
C THR A 356 -28.19 -1.76 -19.73
N GLY A 357 -27.16 -1.19 -19.16
CA GLY A 357 -25.79 -1.66 -19.27
C GLY A 357 -25.20 -2.05 -17.92
N ALA A 358 -23.89 -2.26 -17.90
CA ALA A 358 -23.13 -2.71 -16.74
C ALA A 358 -23.43 -1.84 -15.51
N GLY A 359 -23.55 -2.50 -14.34
CA GLY A 359 -23.84 -1.83 -13.07
C GLY A 359 -25.19 -1.13 -12.99
N GLY A 360 -26.15 -1.47 -13.89
CA GLY A 360 -27.47 -0.87 -13.93
C GLY A 360 -27.52 0.55 -14.53
N THR A 361 -26.48 0.92 -15.28
CA THR A 361 -26.47 2.19 -16.05
C THR A 361 -27.56 2.12 -17.13
N THR A 362 -28.21 3.25 -17.46
CA THR A 362 -29.32 3.22 -18.44
C THR A 362 -29.22 4.35 -19.46
N ALA A 363 -29.66 4.04 -20.69
CA ALA A 363 -29.93 5.03 -21.72
C ALA A 363 -31.35 4.77 -22.30
N THR A 364 -32.06 5.85 -22.63
CA THR A 364 -33.40 5.73 -23.19
C THR A 364 -33.39 6.21 -24.65
N SER A 365 -34.00 5.44 -25.53
CA SER A 365 -34.16 5.81 -26.94
C SER A 365 -34.97 7.07 -27.13
N ASN A 366 -34.83 7.70 -28.28
CA ASN A 366 -35.83 8.64 -28.79
C ASN A 366 -37.19 7.96 -28.89
N ALA A 367 -38.24 8.73 -28.78
CA ALA A 367 -39.60 8.22 -28.94
C ALA A 367 -39.90 7.94 -30.45
N ALA A 368 -40.45 6.76 -30.70
CA ALA A 368 -41.03 6.42 -31.98
C ALA A 368 -42.56 6.54 -31.89
N THR A 369 -43.15 7.37 -32.72
CA THR A 369 -44.62 7.46 -32.82
C THR A 369 -45.15 6.35 -33.70
N VAL A 370 -46.06 5.56 -33.14
CA VAL A 370 -46.82 4.55 -33.87
C VAL A 370 -48.25 5.05 -34.10
N THR A 371 -48.63 5.11 -35.39
CA THR A 371 -50.01 5.43 -35.80
C THR A 371 -50.61 4.15 -36.31
N VAL A 372 -51.82 3.83 -35.82
CA VAL A 372 -52.59 2.68 -36.29
C VAL A 372 -53.80 3.20 -37.07
N ASN A 373 -53.83 2.87 -38.35
CA ASN A 373 -54.99 3.11 -39.21
C ASN A 373 -56.04 2.06 -38.87
N ALA A 374 -57.15 2.49 -38.28
CA ALA A 374 -58.25 1.60 -37.93
C ALA A 374 -59.02 1.12 -39.18
N LEU A 375 -59.51 -0.09 -39.12
CA LEU A 375 -60.51 -0.59 -40.06
C LEU A 375 -61.82 0.19 -39.91
N PRO A 376 -62.61 0.36 -41.00
CA PRO A 376 -63.91 0.96 -40.85
C PRO A 376 -64.83 0.02 -40.04
N VAL A 377 -65.73 0.58 -39.25
CA VAL A 377 -66.65 -0.17 -38.41
C VAL A 377 -68.05 0.03 -38.98
N ILE A 378 -68.69 -1.09 -39.47
CA ILE A 378 -70.09 -1.06 -39.93
C ILE A 378 -70.95 -1.02 -38.68
N THR A 379 -71.69 0.07 -38.48
CA THR A 379 -72.62 0.28 -37.35
C THR A 379 -74.03 -0.10 -37.67
N GLN A 380 -74.39 -0.12 -38.97
CA GLN A 380 -75.67 -0.63 -39.44
C GLN A 380 -75.42 -1.48 -40.64
N GLN A 381 -75.86 -2.73 -40.54
CA GLN A 381 -75.84 -3.74 -41.62
C GLN A 381 -76.98 -3.53 -42.59
N PRO A 382 -76.80 -3.83 -43.90
CA PRO A 382 -77.92 -3.86 -44.84
C PRO A 382 -78.91 -4.93 -44.44
N THR A 383 -80.21 -4.66 -44.67
CA THR A 383 -81.32 -5.55 -44.32
C THR A 383 -81.85 -6.28 -45.53
N ASN A 384 -82.39 -7.49 -45.31
CA ASN A 384 -83.08 -8.24 -46.36
C ASN A 384 -84.25 -7.41 -46.87
N GLN A 385 -84.52 -7.50 -48.18
CA GLN A 385 -85.63 -6.85 -48.82
C GLN A 385 -86.45 -7.82 -49.67
N GLU A 386 -87.75 -7.68 -49.59
CA GLU A 386 -88.70 -8.30 -50.45
C GLU A 386 -89.51 -7.19 -51.13
N ILE A 387 -89.40 -7.10 -52.44
CA ILE A 387 -89.99 -6.05 -53.26
C ILE A 387 -90.70 -6.68 -54.46
N THR A 388 -91.57 -5.89 -55.09
CA THR A 388 -92.23 -6.32 -56.32
C THR A 388 -91.49 -5.82 -57.59
N GLU A 389 -91.50 -6.57 -58.67
CA GLU A 389 -90.90 -6.14 -59.90
C GLU A 389 -91.39 -4.75 -60.36
N GLY A 390 -90.45 -3.85 -60.75
CA GLY A 390 -90.73 -2.47 -61.07
C GLY A 390 -90.50 -1.50 -59.89
N GLU A 391 -90.44 -1.96 -58.63
CA GLU A 391 -90.17 -1.12 -57.49
C GLU A 391 -88.68 -0.78 -57.40
N THR A 392 -88.33 0.19 -56.54
CA THR A 392 -86.97 0.59 -56.31
C THR A 392 -86.32 -0.23 -55.17
N LEU A 393 -85.26 -0.96 -55.51
CA LEU A 393 -84.40 -1.58 -54.52
C LEU A 393 -83.54 -0.54 -53.85
N THR A 394 -83.49 -0.50 -52.53
CA THR A 394 -82.64 0.38 -51.77
C THR A 394 -81.95 -0.39 -50.62
N LEU A 395 -80.62 -0.56 -50.70
CA LEU A 395 -79.84 -1.15 -49.65
C LEU A 395 -78.96 -0.07 -49.04
N ASN A 396 -78.80 -0.05 -47.72
CA ASN A 396 -78.04 0.95 -47.01
C ASN A 396 -77.10 0.30 -45.97
N VAL A 397 -75.91 0.79 -45.89
CA VAL A 397 -74.92 0.48 -44.83
C VAL A 397 -74.51 1.81 -44.14
N VAL A 398 -74.37 1.81 -42.80
CA VAL A 398 -73.79 2.93 -42.06
C VAL A 398 -72.49 2.42 -41.50
N ALA A 399 -71.44 3.19 -41.72
CA ALA A 399 -70.11 2.87 -41.17
C ALA A 399 -69.38 4.11 -40.71
N THR A 400 -68.53 3.97 -39.66
CA THR A 400 -67.62 5.00 -39.19
C THR A 400 -66.20 4.66 -39.76
N GLY A 401 -65.40 5.70 -40.04
CA GLY A 401 -64.07 5.57 -40.59
C GLY A 401 -64.06 5.12 -42.08
N ALA A 402 -65.21 5.12 -42.75
CA ALA A 402 -65.30 4.82 -44.17
C ALA A 402 -64.74 5.95 -45.03
N THR A 403 -63.97 5.60 -46.01
CA THR A 403 -63.46 6.46 -47.12
C THR A 403 -64.01 6.06 -48.46
N GLY A 404 -64.65 4.88 -48.55
CA GLY A 404 -65.28 4.40 -49.78
C GLY A 404 -66.16 3.23 -49.53
N TYR A 405 -67.03 2.93 -50.52
CA TYR A 405 -67.95 1.78 -50.53
C TYR A 405 -67.90 1.14 -51.88
N GLN A 406 -68.21 -0.14 -51.93
CA GLN A 406 -68.45 -0.92 -53.18
C GLN A 406 -69.48 -1.97 -52.89
N TRP A 407 -70.67 -1.86 -53.49
CA TRP A 407 -71.66 -2.91 -53.40
C TRP A 407 -71.35 -4.01 -54.37
N LYS A 408 -71.65 -5.22 -53.96
CA LYS A 408 -71.54 -6.47 -54.71
C LYS A 408 -72.87 -7.23 -54.74
N LYS A 409 -73.10 -7.92 -55.87
CA LYS A 409 -74.13 -8.93 -55.94
C LYS A 409 -73.45 -10.28 -56.12
N GLY A 410 -73.59 -11.17 -55.09
CA GLY A 410 -72.70 -12.31 -55.01
C GLY A 410 -71.28 -11.92 -54.88
N GLU A 411 -70.38 -12.42 -55.70
CA GLU A 411 -68.97 -12.10 -55.72
C GLU A 411 -68.60 -10.90 -56.65
N GLU A 412 -69.59 -10.42 -57.51
CA GLU A 412 -69.29 -9.40 -58.51
C GLU A 412 -69.57 -7.99 -58.03
N ASN A 413 -68.68 -7.06 -58.38
CA ASN A 413 -68.90 -5.67 -58.10
C ASN A 413 -70.07 -5.12 -58.93
N ILE A 414 -70.94 -4.37 -58.33
CA ILE A 414 -71.96 -3.57 -59.04
C ILE A 414 -71.30 -2.28 -59.53
N PRO A 415 -71.27 -2.08 -60.85
CA PRO A 415 -70.63 -0.85 -61.37
C PRO A 415 -71.28 0.39 -60.81
N ASP A 416 -70.43 1.40 -60.50
CA ASP A 416 -70.83 2.70 -59.97
C ASP A 416 -71.54 2.68 -58.60
N ALA A 417 -71.73 1.53 -57.99
CA ALA A 417 -72.37 1.38 -56.67
C ALA A 417 -71.30 1.66 -55.54
N THR A 418 -70.85 2.87 -55.47
CA THR A 418 -69.67 3.32 -54.59
C THR A 418 -70.11 4.23 -53.47
N THR A 419 -71.35 4.29 -53.11
CA THR A 419 -71.90 5.03 -51.98
C THR A 419 -72.47 4.15 -50.90
N ALA A 420 -72.71 4.68 -49.69
CA ALA A 420 -73.27 3.95 -48.56
C ALA A 420 -74.63 3.39 -48.84
N THR A 421 -75.35 3.96 -49.81
CA THR A 421 -76.64 3.52 -50.23
C THR A 421 -76.57 3.05 -51.69
N TYR A 422 -77.00 1.84 -51.95
CA TYR A 422 -77.25 1.33 -53.30
C TYR A 422 -78.71 1.44 -53.64
N THR A 423 -79.04 2.09 -54.75
CA THR A 423 -80.41 2.22 -55.27
C THR A 423 -80.45 1.74 -56.69
N LYS A 424 -81.46 0.91 -57.02
CA LYS A 424 -81.79 0.50 -58.37
C LYS A 424 -83.27 0.67 -58.64
N GLU A 425 -83.57 1.56 -59.54
CA GLU A 425 -84.96 1.75 -59.97
C GLU A 425 -85.40 0.64 -60.92
N GLY A 426 -86.68 0.26 -60.88
CA GLY A 426 -87.20 -0.71 -61.74
C GLY A 426 -86.59 -2.10 -61.59
N ALA A 427 -86.55 -2.62 -60.39
CA ALA A 427 -85.97 -3.91 -60.05
C ALA A 427 -86.71 -5.02 -60.81
N THR A 428 -85.97 -6.00 -61.32
CA THR A 428 -86.50 -7.17 -62.04
C THR A 428 -86.20 -8.47 -61.29
N ALA A 429 -86.78 -9.56 -61.61
CA ALA A 429 -86.52 -10.87 -61.05
C ALA A 429 -85.00 -11.22 -61.04
N ALA A 430 -84.28 -10.74 -62.09
CA ALA A 430 -82.84 -10.89 -62.22
C ALA A 430 -82.07 -10.16 -61.12
N ASP A 431 -82.66 -9.20 -60.38
CA ASP A 431 -82.05 -8.50 -59.29
C ASP A 431 -82.17 -9.24 -57.95
N SER A 432 -82.93 -10.30 -57.90
CA SER A 432 -82.91 -11.17 -56.73
C SER A 432 -81.51 -11.74 -56.50
N GLY A 433 -81.13 -11.85 -55.22
CA GLY A 433 -79.82 -12.42 -54.88
C GLY A 433 -79.28 -11.89 -53.55
N SER A 434 -78.02 -12.24 -53.30
CA SER A 434 -77.30 -11.84 -52.08
C SER A 434 -76.43 -10.63 -52.37
N TYR A 435 -76.59 -9.57 -51.57
CA TYR A 435 -75.88 -8.29 -51.72
C TYR A 435 -74.97 -8.01 -50.48
N THR A 436 -73.73 -7.64 -50.74
CA THR A 436 -72.80 -7.16 -49.69
C THR A 436 -72.23 -5.83 -50.09
N CYS A 437 -71.79 -5.07 -49.09
CA CYS A 437 -71.04 -3.80 -49.29
C CYS A 437 -69.65 -3.97 -48.73
N VAL A 438 -68.63 -3.79 -49.55
CA VAL A 438 -67.18 -3.64 -49.09
C VAL A 438 -67.02 -2.14 -48.70
N VAL A 439 -66.81 -1.95 -47.42
CA VAL A 439 -66.52 -0.61 -46.86
C VAL A 439 -65.06 -0.45 -46.72
N THR A 440 -64.44 0.55 -47.33
CA THR A 440 -63.01 0.80 -47.31
C THR A 440 -62.71 1.96 -46.34
N GLY A 441 -61.70 1.82 -45.54
CA GLY A 441 -61.18 2.87 -44.64
C GLY A 441 -59.64 2.98 -44.73
N ALA A 442 -59.03 3.84 -43.91
CA ALA A 442 -57.59 4.06 -43.90
C ALA A 442 -56.79 2.76 -43.56
N GLY A 443 -57.35 1.89 -42.72
CA GLY A 443 -56.69 0.65 -42.29
C GLY A 443 -56.93 -0.56 -43.19
N GLY A 444 -57.84 -0.42 -44.20
CA GLY A 444 -58.23 -1.55 -45.04
C GLY A 444 -59.74 -1.58 -45.28
N SER A 445 -60.28 -2.75 -45.57
CA SER A 445 -61.70 -2.89 -45.91
C SER A 445 -62.37 -3.94 -45.02
N VAL A 446 -63.68 -3.72 -44.77
CA VAL A 446 -64.57 -4.66 -44.09
C VAL A 446 -65.76 -4.89 -44.97
N THR A 447 -66.26 -6.13 -45.08
CA THR A 447 -67.42 -6.46 -45.83
C THR A 447 -68.65 -6.61 -44.91
N SER A 448 -69.77 -6.01 -45.30
CA SER A 448 -71.05 -6.16 -44.58
C SER A 448 -71.55 -7.60 -44.57
N ASN A 449 -72.48 -7.85 -43.64
CA ASN A 449 -73.31 -9.04 -43.74
C ASN A 449 -74.04 -9.03 -45.07
N ALA A 450 -74.40 -10.22 -45.60
CA ALA A 450 -75.21 -10.32 -46.79
C ALA A 450 -76.64 -9.96 -46.52
N ALA A 451 -77.20 -9.14 -47.40
CA ALA A 451 -78.64 -8.85 -47.45
C ALA A 451 -79.26 -9.68 -48.64
N THR A 452 -80.24 -10.47 -48.33
CA THR A 452 -80.99 -11.19 -49.35
C THR A 452 -82.08 -10.29 -49.92
N VAL A 453 -82.06 -10.12 -51.21
CA VAL A 453 -83.10 -9.44 -51.98
C VAL A 453 -83.96 -10.42 -52.74
N THR A 454 -85.25 -10.35 -52.57
CA THR A 454 -86.24 -11.11 -53.31
C THR A 454 -87.13 -10.16 -54.11
N VAL A 455 -87.16 -10.31 -55.43
CA VAL A 455 -88.02 -9.55 -56.31
C VAL A 455 -89.12 -10.46 -56.80
N ASN A 456 -90.34 -10.21 -56.30
CA ASN A 456 -91.49 -10.96 -56.65
C ASN A 456 -92.09 -10.47 -57.99
N PRO A 457 -92.66 -11.30 -58.82
CA PRO A 457 -93.31 -10.84 -60.05
C PRO A 457 -94.45 -9.86 -59.79
N ALA A 458 -94.60 -8.84 -60.67
CA ALA A 458 -95.79 -8.00 -60.59
C ALA A 458 -97.05 -8.87 -60.75
N GLY A 459 -97.94 -8.83 -59.73
CA GLY A 459 -99.18 -9.56 -59.83
C GLY A 459 -99.98 -9.13 -61.06
N GLU A 460 -100.41 -10.08 -61.82
CA GLU A 460 -101.40 -9.76 -62.90
C GLU A 460 -102.62 -9.09 -62.24
N ALA A 461 -102.98 -7.85 -62.69
CA ALA A 461 -104.14 -7.08 -62.25
C ALA A 461 -105.43 -7.62 -62.84
#